data_74b4bba7c169b6b0df96e6229547356c
#
_entry.id   74b4bba7c169b6b0df96e6229547356c
#
_cell.length_a   1.000
_cell.length_b   1.000
_cell.length_c   1.000
_cell.angle_alpha   90.00
_cell.angle_beta   90.00
_cell.angle_gamma   90.00
#
_symmetry.space_group_name_H-M   'P 1'
#
loop_
_entity.id
_entity.type
_entity.pdbx_description
1 polymer ?
#
loop_
_entity_poly.entity_id
_entity_poly.type
_entity_poly.pdbx_seq_one_letter_code
_entity_poly.pdbx_strand_id
1 'polypeptide(L)'
;MKSTLKSAQRLPNLKITKISVAVKNSSRINIFVDDEFSFSLTLDQLAEAKLKVDEEITPEQIEHFKTLSEYGKLYYYTLEWVLARPRSIRETRDHLKQKQQSRLFAAKINNASPQTSELSPLSQTSSKFSHKKTSFKKSGTPFPDGFIDQIITDLVAKKYLDDRNFTRFYLENRNATKGSSVKKLKLELTKKGVSHQLIEEFLPDLRNDTEEIQKIIAKKAHKYTKEKLIQYLLRQGFDFELVRSAVETDSQNLE
;
A
#
# COMPACT_ATOMS: atom_id res chain seq x y z
N MET A 1 -13.54 -2.32 -64.88
CA MET A 1 -12.87 -2.49 -63.57
C MET A 1 -13.88 -2.15 -62.50
N LYS A 2 -14.49 -3.15 -61.88
CA LYS A 2 -15.44 -2.97 -60.78
C LYS A 2 -14.69 -2.99 -59.48
N SER A 3 -14.58 -1.84 -58.80
CA SER A 3 -13.97 -1.73 -57.47
C SER A 3 -14.95 -2.29 -56.44
N THR A 4 -14.61 -3.44 -55.89
CA THR A 4 -15.31 -4.08 -54.74
C THR A 4 -14.99 -3.27 -53.49
N LEU A 5 -15.91 -2.38 -53.10
CA LEU A 5 -15.92 -1.77 -51.79
C LEU A 5 -16.12 -2.88 -50.76
N LYS A 6 -15.10 -3.22 -50.00
CA LYS A 6 -15.21 -4.09 -48.83
C LYS A 6 -16.20 -3.45 -47.88
N SER A 7 -17.35 -4.10 -47.68
CA SER A 7 -18.33 -3.76 -46.66
C SER A 7 -17.62 -3.84 -45.30
N ALA A 8 -17.48 -2.72 -44.61
CA ALA A 8 -17.09 -2.68 -43.20
C ALA A 8 -18.11 -3.55 -42.44
N GLN A 9 -17.66 -4.67 -41.89
CA GLN A 9 -18.45 -5.49 -40.97
C GLN A 9 -18.84 -4.58 -39.80
N ARG A 10 -20.12 -4.23 -39.69
CA ARG A 10 -20.70 -3.61 -38.50
C ARG A 10 -20.47 -4.61 -37.37
N LEU A 11 -19.65 -4.25 -36.40
CA LEU A 11 -19.54 -4.98 -35.13
C LEU A 11 -20.93 -5.02 -34.49
N PRO A 12 -21.34 -6.14 -33.84
CA PRO A 12 -22.64 -6.19 -33.19
C PRO A 12 -22.70 -5.11 -32.12
N ASN A 13 -23.71 -4.23 -32.24
CA ASN A 13 -24.02 -3.24 -31.24
C ASN A 13 -24.58 -3.99 -30.01
N LEU A 14 -23.87 -3.96 -28.92
CA LEU A 14 -24.29 -4.48 -27.61
C LEU A 14 -25.11 -3.40 -26.91
N LYS A 15 -26.03 -3.78 -26.01
CA LYS A 15 -26.94 -2.83 -25.35
C LYS A 15 -26.80 -2.91 -23.83
N ILE A 16 -26.74 -1.75 -23.17
CA ILE A 16 -26.80 -1.67 -21.71
C ILE A 16 -28.22 -1.99 -21.26
N THR A 17 -28.46 -3.14 -20.67
CA THR A 17 -29.78 -3.60 -20.24
C THR A 17 -30.11 -3.22 -18.81
N LYS A 18 -29.08 -3.08 -17.93
CA LYS A 18 -29.33 -2.78 -16.52
C LYS A 18 -28.15 -2.04 -15.88
N ILE A 19 -28.48 -1.07 -15.05
CA ILE A 19 -27.54 -0.35 -14.16
C ILE A 19 -28.05 -0.52 -12.71
N SER A 20 -27.23 -1.08 -11.80
CA SER A 20 -27.65 -1.35 -10.43
C SER A 20 -26.51 -1.21 -9.43
N VAL A 21 -26.83 -0.78 -8.22
CA VAL A 21 -25.84 -0.71 -7.11
C VAL A 21 -25.38 -2.13 -6.75
N ALA A 22 -24.09 -2.28 -6.53
CA ALA A 22 -23.52 -3.58 -6.19
C ALA A 22 -23.86 -3.96 -4.73
N VAL A 23 -24.42 -5.17 -4.52
CA VAL A 23 -24.89 -5.65 -3.21
C VAL A 23 -23.79 -5.67 -2.13
N LYS A 24 -22.56 -6.01 -2.50
CA LYS A 24 -21.42 -6.13 -1.57
C LYS A 24 -20.66 -4.83 -1.32
N ASN A 25 -20.83 -3.86 -2.17
CA ASN A 25 -20.15 -2.57 -2.09
C ASN A 25 -21.01 -1.48 -2.72
N SER A 26 -21.71 -0.72 -1.90
CA SER A 26 -22.62 0.36 -2.32
C SER A 26 -21.92 1.52 -3.05
N SER A 27 -20.58 1.62 -2.95
CA SER A 27 -19.82 2.62 -3.73
C SER A 27 -19.61 2.21 -5.20
N ARG A 28 -20.11 1.03 -5.60
CA ARG A 28 -19.94 0.53 -6.96
C ARG A 28 -21.29 0.25 -7.63
N ILE A 29 -21.31 0.52 -8.92
CA ILE A 29 -22.48 0.35 -9.77
C ILE A 29 -22.15 -0.70 -10.81
N ASN A 30 -22.95 -1.75 -10.87
CA ASN A 30 -22.83 -2.84 -11.83
C ASN A 30 -23.54 -2.46 -13.13
N ILE A 31 -22.87 -2.69 -14.23
CA ILE A 31 -23.36 -2.49 -15.58
C ILE A 31 -23.56 -3.87 -16.23
N PHE A 32 -24.75 -4.08 -16.74
CA PHE A 32 -25.13 -5.28 -17.48
C PHE A 32 -25.31 -4.93 -18.96
N VAL A 33 -24.75 -5.75 -19.81
CA VAL A 33 -24.83 -5.63 -21.26
C VAL A 33 -25.46 -6.92 -21.78
N ASP A 34 -26.54 -6.81 -22.56
CA ASP A 34 -27.31 -7.95 -23.06
C ASP A 34 -27.67 -8.95 -21.93
N ASP A 35 -28.15 -8.39 -20.79
CA ASP A 35 -28.53 -9.12 -19.56
C ASP A 35 -27.40 -9.84 -18.81
N GLU A 36 -26.16 -9.76 -19.29
CA GLU A 36 -24.98 -10.31 -18.61
C GLU A 36 -24.20 -9.23 -17.87
N PHE A 37 -23.66 -9.59 -16.68
CA PHE A 37 -22.76 -8.69 -15.97
C PHE A 37 -21.48 -8.44 -16.77
N SER A 38 -21.22 -7.20 -17.13
CA SER A 38 -20.03 -6.81 -17.91
C SER A 38 -18.93 -6.19 -17.06
N PHE A 39 -19.22 -5.09 -16.38
CA PHE A 39 -18.24 -4.37 -15.54
C PHE A 39 -18.91 -3.62 -14.40
N SER A 40 -18.13 -3.01 -13.51
CA SER A 40 -18.66 -2.13 -12.46
C SER A 40 -17.85 -0.85 -12.37
N LEU A 41 -18.51 0.28 -12.23
CA LEU A 41 -17.90 1.61 -12.10
C LEU A 41 -18.17 2.19 -10.71
N THR A 42 -17.43 3.23 -10.33
CA THR A 42 -17.79 4.10 -9.21
C THR A 42 -18.89 5.07 -9.64
N LEU A 43 -19.53 5.75 -8.69
CA LEU A 43 -20.55 6.75 -9.02
C LEU A 43 -19.95 7.88 -9.87
N ASP A 44 -18.75 8.35 -9.52
CA ASP A 44 -18.06 9.40 -10.26
C ASP A 44 -17.74 8.97 -11.70
N GLN A 45 -17.20 7.74 -11.86
CA GLN A 45 -16.91 7.17 -13.18
C GLN A 45 -18.15 7.00 -14.04
N LEU A 46 -19.28 6.60 -13.43
CA LEU A 46 -20.55 6.50 -14.15
C LEU A 46 -21.06 7.88 -14.59
N ALA A 47 -20.95 8.88 -13.71
CA ALA A 47 -21.38 10.25 -14.01
C ALA A 47 -20.54 10.87 -15.15
N GLU A 48 -19.21 10.64 -15.14
CA GLU A 48 -18.32 11.07 -16.23
C GLU A 48 -18.62 10.34 -17.55
N ALA A 49 -18.84 9.02 -17.48
CA ALA A 49 -19.16 8.20 -18.65
C ALA A 49 -20.54 8.48 -19.23
N LYS A 50 -21.46 9.07 -18.44
CA LYS A 50 -22.84 9.41 -18.82
C LYS A 50 -23.65 8.22 -19.37
N LEU A 51 -23.30 6.99 -18.99
CA LEU A 51 -23.96 5.77 -19.45
C LEU A 51 -25.41 5.69 -18.97
N LYS A 52 -26.29 5.25 -19.86
CA LYS A 52 -27.73 5.08 -19.60
C LYS A 52 -28.21 3.69 -19.97
N VAL A 53 -29.29 3.26 -19.34
CA VAL A 53 -30.00 2.05 -19.75
C VAL A 53 -30.56 2.27 -21.16
N ASP A 54 -30.57 1.22 -21.95
CA ASP A 54 -30.98 1.21 -23.37
C ASP A 54 -29.99 1.84 -24.35
N GLU A 55 -28.81 2.28 -23.88
CA GLU A 55 -27.75 2.83 -24.73
C GLU A 55 -26.95 1.71 -25.42
N GLU A 56 -26.65 1.92 -26.71
CA GLU A 56 -25.78 1.03 -27.47
C GLU A 56 -24.32 1.26 -27.08
N ILE A 57 -23.58 0.18 -26.91
CA ILE A 57 -22.15 0.20 -26.50
C ILE A 57 -21.32 -0.71 -27.39
N THR A 58 -20.16 -0.22 -27.81
CA THR A 58 -19.24 -1.01 -28.64
C THR A 58 -18.35 -1.91 -27.81
N PRO A 59 -17.83 -3.01 -28.37
CA PRO A 59 -16.85 -3.87 -27.69
C PRO A 59 -15.62 -3.10 -27.18
N GLU A 60 -15.13 -2.11 -27.92
CA GLU A 60 -13.99 -1.28 -27.53
C GLU A 60 -14.31 -0.42 -26.31
N GLN A 61 -15.52 0.14 -26.25
CA GLN A 61 -15.99 0.89 -25.08
C GLN A 61 -16.11 -0.02 -23.85
N ILE A 62 -16.59 -1.24 -24.02
CA ILE A 62 -16.65 -2.24 -22.93
C ILE A 62 -15.25 -2.51 -22.37
N GLU A 63 -14.26 -2.76 -23.22
CA GLU A 63 -12.88 -3.00 -22.76
C GLU A 63 -12.28 -1.76 -22.07
N HIS A 64 -12.56 -0.57 -22.59
CA HIS A 64 -12.19 0.68 -21.92
C HIS A 64 -12.79 0.76 -20.50
N PHE A 65 -14.10 0.53 -20.36
CA PHE A 65 -14.78 0.57 -19.06
C PHE A 65 -14.36 -0.57 -18.13
N LYS A 66 -14.02 -1.75 -18.64
CA LYS A 66 -13.40 -2.81 -17.84
C LYS A 66 -12.05 -2.38 -17.27
N THR A 67 -11.23 -1.73 -18.07
CA THR A 67 -9.94 -1.16 -17.65
C THR A 67 -10.15 -0.10 -16.57
N LEU A 68 -11.08 0.83 -16.79
CA LEU A 68 -11.45 1.86 -15.81
C LEU A 68 -12.00 1.25 -14.51
N SER A 69 -12.78 0.17 -14.62
CA SER A 69 -13.28 -0.60 -13.49
C SER A 69 -12.15 -1.20 -12.64
N GLU A 70 -11.14 -1.79 -13.29
CA GLU A 70 -9.97 -2.35 -12.59
C GLU A 70 -9.15 -1.25 -11.90
N TYR A 71 -8.96 -0.11 -12.56
CA TYR A 71 -8.34 1.06 -11.95
C TYR A 71 -9.07 1.49 -10.68
N GLY A 72 -10.38 1.71 -10.77
CA GLY A 72 -11.19 2.12 -9.62
C GLY A 72 -11.13 1.12 -8.46
N LYS A 73 -11.16 -0.19 -8.74
CA LYS A 73 -11.01 -1.23 -7.71
C LYS A 73 -9.66 -1.15 -7.01
N LEU A 74 -8.57 -0.96 -7.77
CA LEU A 74 -7.22 -0.88 -7.21
C LEU A 74 -7.02 0.41 -6.44
N TYR A 75 -7.52 1.53 -6.96
CA TYR A 75 -7.48 2.83 -6.31
C TYR A 75 -8.15 2.79 -4.92
N TYR A 76 -9.41 2.34 -4.83
CA TYR A 76 -10.13 2.28 -3.55
C TYR A 76 -9.49 1.29 -2.56
N TYR A 77 -9.03 0.14 -3.05
CA TYR A 77 -8.26 -0.79 -2.23
C TYR A 77 -7.01 -0.13 -1.62
N THR A 78 -6.30 0.66 -2.43
CA THR A 78 -5.09 1.36 -1.99
C THR A 78 -5.44 2.49 -1.04
N LEU A 79 -6.52 3.23 -1.33
CA LEU A 79 -7.01 4.31 -0.47
C LEU A 79 -7.38 3.79 0.93
N GLU A 80 -8.14 2.71 1.04
CA GLU A 80 -8.46 2.08 2.33
C GLU A 80 -7.20 1.70 3.11
N TRP A 81 -6.20 1.16 2.42
CA TRP A 81 -4.94 0.75 3.04
C TRP A 81 -4.10 1.96 3.51
N VAL A 82 -4.12 3.05 2.77
CA VAL A 82 -3.43 4.31 3.12
C VAL A 82 -4.13 5.03 4.28
N LEU A 83 -5.48 5.04 4.29
CA LEU A 83 -6.26 5.67 5.35
C LEU A 83 -6.17 4.95 6.69
N ALA A 84 -5.84 3.66 6.71
CA ALA A 84 -5.67 2.90 7.96
C ALA A 84 -4.54 3.44 8.85
N ARG A 85 -3.49 4.00 8.28
CA ARG A 85 -2.41 4.77 8.93
C ARG A 85 -1.58 5.53 7.90
N PRO A 86 -0.88 6.60 8.24
CA PRO A 86 0.07 7.26 7.34
C PRO A 86 1.08 6.28 6.74
N ARG A 87 1.32 6.42 5.44
CA ARG A 87 2.22 5.58 4.64
C ARG A 87 3.16 6.47 3.83
N SER A 88 4.39 6.01 3.57
CA SER A 88 5.23 6.70 2.60
C SER A 88 4.81 6.37 1.16
N ILE A 89 5.14 7.25 0.23
CA ILE A 89 4.94 7.03 -1.20
C ILE A 89 5.61 5.73 -1.65
N ARG A 90 6.86 5.51 -1.21
CA ARG A 90 7.60 4.27 -1.52
C ARG A 90 6.94 3.03 -0.93
N GLU A 91 6.53 3.06 0.34
CA GLU A 91 5.85 1.93 0.99
C GLU A 91 4.57 1.55 0.23
N THR A 92 3.81 2.55 -0.25
CA THR A 92 2.59 2.34 -1.03
C THR A 92 2.90 1.74 -2.41
N ARG A 93 3.92 2.25 -3.09
CA ARG A 93 4.39 1.72 -4.37
C ARG A 93 4.84 0.26 -4.26
N ASP A 94 5.63 -0.05 -3.24
CA ASP A 94 6.13 -1.41 -3.01
C ASP A 94 4.98 -2.38 -2.68
N HIS A 95 3.98 -1.93 -1.91
CA HIS A 95 2.77 -2.70 -1.64
C HIS A 95 1.99 -3.03 -2.93
N LEU A 96 1.80 -2.06 -3.83
CA LEU A 96 1.12 -2.26 -5.11
C LEU A 96 1.92 -3.18 -6.04
N LYS A 97 3.24 -3.03 -6.11
CA LYS A 97 4.12 -3.94 -6.88
C LYS A 97 4.04 -5.37 -6.37
N GLN A 98 4.05 -5.58 -5.07
CA GLN A 98 3.89 -6.91 -4.47
C GLN A 98 2.53 -7.53 -4.83
N LYS A 99 1.47 -6.71 -4.83
CA LYS A 99 0.14 -7.16 -5.24
C LYS A 99 0.10 -7.56 -6.72
N GLN A 100 0.73 -6.78 -7.60
CA GLN A 100 0.88 -7.11 -9.02
C GLN A 100 1.63 -8.43 -9.24
N GLN A 101 2.76 -8.62 -8.54
CA GLN A 101 3.52 -9.87 -8.61
C GLN A 101 2.69 -11.08 -8.16
N SER A 102 1.89 -10.93 -7.11
CA SER A 102 0.99 -11.98 -6.64
C SER A 102 -0.07 -12.37 -7.68
N ARG A 103 -0.57 -11.40 -8.47
CA ARG A 103 -1.50 -11.67 -9.59
C ARG A 103 -0.81 -12.37 -10.75
N LEU A 104 0.40 -11.93 -11.12
CA LEU A 104 1.22 -12.57 -12.16
C LEU A 104 1.54 -14.03 -11.82
N PHE A 105 1.86 -14.32 -10.56
CA PHE A 105 2.11 -15.67 -10.09
C PHE A 105 0.85 -16.55 -10.17
N ALA A 106 -0.30 -16.03 -9.74
CA ALA A 106 -1.57 -16.74 -9.86
C ALA A 106 -1.96 -17.01 -11.33
N ALA A 107 -1.67 -16.05 -12.24
CA ALA A 107 -1.90 -16.26 -13.67
C ALA A 107 -1.04 -17.40 -14.25
N LYS A 108 0.23 -17.46 -13.86
CA LYS A 108 1.14 -18.53 -14.29
C LYS A 108 0.69 -19.92 -13.83
N ILE A 109 0.18 -20.03 -12.59
CA ILE A 109 -0.34 -21.31 -12.06
C ILE A 109 -1.60 -21.74 -12.83
N ASN A 110 -2.51 -20.81 -13.12
CA ASN A 110 -3.74 -21.13 -13.83
C ASN A 110 -3.51 -21.51 -15.31
N ASN A 111 -2.41 -21.07 -15.91
CA ASN A 111 -2.02 -21.38 -17.29
C ASN A 111 -1.11 -22.61 -17.39
N ALA A 112 -0.57 -23.12 -16.29
CA ALA A 112 0.13 -24.37 -16.25
C ALA A 112 -0.89 -25.51 -16.20
N SER A 113 -0.91 -26.38 -17.22
CA SER A 113 -1.78 -27.55 -17.31
C SER A 113 -1.70 -28.43 -16.04
N PRO A 114 -2.78 -29.12 -15.65
CA PRO A 114 -2.86 -29.90 -14.42
C PRO A 114 -2.08 -31.22 -14.54
N GLN A 115 -0.76 -31.18 -14.45
CA GLN A 115 0.07 -32.37 -14.19
C GLN A 115 1.13 -31.95 -13.16
N THR A 116 0.80 -32.08 -11.94
CA THR A 116 1.57 -32.52 -10.75
C THR A 116 0.85 -32.02 -9.50
N SER A 117 -0.04 -32.87 -8.98
CA SER A 117 -0.42 -32.89 -7.58
C SER A 117 0.79 -33.29 -6.75
N GLU A 118 0.95 -32.64 -5.59
CA GLU A 118 1.89 -32.90 -4.52
C GLU A 118 3.11 -31.96 -4.47
N LEU A 119 2.89 -30.81 -3.83
CA LEU A 119 3.84 -30.18 -2.90
C LEU A 119 3.11 -29.06 -2.13
N SER A 120 2.72 -29.37 -0.90
CA SER A 120 2.18 -28.39 0.05
C SER A 120 3.26 -27.41 0.47
N PRO A 121 3.05 -26.09 0.45
CA PRO A 121 3.97 -25.17 1.11
C PRO A 121 3.60 -25.06 2.59
N LEU A 122 4.45 -25.62 3.43
CA LEU A 122 4.58 -25.24 4.83
C LEU A 122 5.06 -23.78 4.92
N SER A 123 4.23 -22.88 5.40
CA SER A 123 4.60 -21.78 6.30
C SER A 123 3.35 -21.06 6.77
N GLN A 124 2.79 -21.55 7.86
CA GLN A 124 1.89 -20.78 8.71
C GLN A 124 2.78 -19.97 9.66
N THR A 125 2.84 -18.67 9.47
CA THR A 125 3.14 -17.75 10.57
C THR A 125 1.95 -16.83 10.76
N SER A 126 1.31 -17.07 11.87
CA SER A 126 0.15 -16.37 12.39
C SER A 126 0.46 -14.92 12.71
N SER A 127 -0.26 -13.99 12.11
CA SER A 127 -0.52 -12.70 12.74
C SER A 127 -2.04 -12.49 12.76
N LYS A 128 -2.61 -12.64 13.95
CA LYS A 128 -4.00 -12.39 14.26
C LYS A 128 -4.24 -10.87 14.28
N PHE A 129 -4.63 -10.31 13.15
CA PHE A 129 -5.39 -9.07 13.09
C PHE A 129 -6.46 -9.25 12.03
N SER A 130 -7.68 -9.52 12.51
CA SER A 130 -8.87 -9.69 11.68
C SER A 130 -9.38 -8.33 11.21
N HIS A 131 -8.81 -7.82 10.12
CA HIS A 131 -9.51 -6.84 9.30
C HIS A 131 -10.34 -7.63 8.28
N LYS A 132 -11.64 -7.31 8.14
CA LYS A 132 -12.50 -7.82 7.08
C LYS A 132 -11.74 -7.72 5.75
N LYS A 133 -11.20 -8.84 5.27
CA LYS A 133 -10.54 -8.92 3.97
C LYS A 133 -11.61 -8.63 2.93
N THR A 134 -11.61 -7.43 2.37
CA THR A 134 -12.27 -7.19 1.10
C THR A 134 -11.62 -8.15 0.11
N SER A 135 -12.39 -9.18 -0.24
CA SER A 135 -11.94 -10.27 -1.10
C SER A 135 -11.81 -9.73 -2.52
N PHE A 136 -10.66 -9.15 -2.83
CA PHE A 136 -10.27 -8.89 -4.19
C PHE A 136 -10.09 -10.27 -4.84
N LYS A 137 -11.10 -10.73 -5.62
CA LYS A 137 -11.00 -12.00 -6.35
C LYS A 137 -9.68 -11.99 -7.12
N LYS A 138 -8.90 -13.05 -7.01
CA LYS A 138 -7.66 -13.27 -7.74
C LYS A 138 -7.96 -13.37 -9.24
N SER A 139 -8.18 -12.23 -9.89
CA SER A 139 -8.13 -12.14 -11.34
C SER A 139 -6.67 -12.37 -11.72
N GLY A 140 -6.40 -13.39 -12.55
CA GLY A 140 -5.04 -13.77 -12.92
C GLY A 140 -4.36 -12.83 -13.91
N THR A 141 -5.01 -11.74 -14.34
CA THR A 141 -4.43 -10.75 -15.25
C THR A 141 -3.62 -9.71 -14.48
N PRO A 142 -2.41 -9.33 -14.93
CA PRO A 142 -1.65 -8.23 -14.34
C PRO A 142 -2.42 -6.90 -14.48
N PHE A 143 -2.09 -5.93 -13.64
CA PHE A 143 -2.60 -4.57 -13.85
C PHE A 143 -1.95 -3.99 -15.11
N PRO A 144 -2.69 -3.18 -15.90
CA PRO A 144 -2.11 -2.45 -17.01
C PRO A 144 -0.91 -1.60 -16.57
N ASP A 145 0.04 -1.42 -17.48
CA ASP A 145 1.22 -0.59 -17.23
C ASP A 145 0.79 0.84 -16.86
N GLY A 146 1.54 1.45 -15.96
CA GLY A 146 1.26 2.80 -15.49
C GLY A 146 0.19 2.93 -14.39
N PHE A 147 -0.66 1.93 -14.12
CA PHE A 147 -1.71 2.04 -13.09
C PHE A 147 -1.14 2.36 -11.71
N ILE A 148 -0.03 1.75 -11.34
CA ILE A 148 0.61 1.99 -10.04
C ILE A 148 1.03 3.44 -9.93
N ASP A 149 1.69 3.98 -10.96
CA ASP A 149 2.18 5.36 -10.95
C ASP A 149 1.03 6.36 -10.98
N GLN A 150 -0.02 6.11 -11.75
CA GLN A 150 -1.20 6.96 -11.78
C GLN A 150 -1.93 6.98 -10.44
N ILE A 151 -2.13 5.82 -9.78
CA ILE A 151 -2.74 5.75 -8.45
C ILE A 151 -1.91 6.53 -7.42
N ILE A 152 -0.59 6.39 -7.44
CA ILE A 152 0.30 7.15 -6.56
C ILE A 152 0.13 8.66 -6.81
N THR A 153 0.13 9.09 -8.06
CA THR A 153 -0.04 10.49 -8.45
C THR A 153 -1.38 11.05 -7.95
N ASP A 154 -2.47 10.31 -8.16
CA ASP A 154 -3.81 10.72 -7.73
C ASP A 154 -3.93 10.82 -6.21
N LEU A 155 -3.34 9.85 -5.47
CA LEU A 155 -3.35 9.86 -4.01
C LEU A 155 -2.51 11.01 -3.43
N VAL A 156 -1.39 11.36 -4.07
CA VAL A 156 -0.55 12.52 -3.71
C VAL A 156 -1.29 13.83 -4.02
N ALA A 157 -1.88 13.96 -5.21
CA ALA A 157 -2.64 15.16 -5.60
C ALA A 157 -3.82 15.43 -4.66
N LYS A 158 -4.48 14.38 -4.18
CA LYS A 158 -5.59 14.45 -3.21
C LYS A 158 -5.11 14.51 -1.75
N LYS A 159 -3.80 14.58 -1.50
CA LYS A 159 -3.18 14.65 -0.16
C LYS A 159 -3.46 13.44 0.76
N TYR A 160 -3.82 12.30 0.19
CA TYR A 160 -3.91 11.04 0.93
C TYR A 160 -2.53 10.39 1.15
N LEU A 161 -1.57 10.66 0.26
CA LEU A 161 -0.16 10.30 0.41
C LEU A 161 0.68 11.57 0.54
N ASP A 162 1.41 11.68 1.64
CA ASP A 162 2.29 12.80 1.95
C ASP A 162 3.46 12.29 2.81
N ASP A 163 4.66 12.29 2.25
CA ASP A 163 5.87 11.87 2.95
C ASP A 163 6.23 12.79 4.12
N ARG A 164 5.79 14.06 4.09
CA ARG A 164 5.94 15.00 5.20
C ARG A 164 5.12 14.56 6.42
N ASN A 165 3.83 14.31 6.21
CA ASN A 165 2.93 13.80 7.24
C ASN A 165 3.36 12.42 7.74
N PHE A 166 3.79 11.53 6.83
CA PHE A 166 4.33 10.22 7.18
C PHE A 166 5.58 10.33 8.05
N THR A 167 6.52 11.24 7.74
CA THR A 167 7.76 11.42 8.49
C THR A 167 7.47 11.84 9.93
N ARG A 168 6.60 12.85 10.12
CA ARG A 168 6.17 13.28 11.45
C ARG A 168 5.55 12.14 12.24
N PHE A 169 4.53 11.48 11.65
CA PHE A 169 3.87 10.33 12.27
C PHE A 169 4.85 9.22 12.65
N TYR A 170 5.81 8.92 11.77
CA TYR A 170 6.79 7.87 12.01
C TYR A 170 7.69 8.22 13.19
N LEU A 171 8.22 9.43 13.22
CA LEU A 171 9.09 9.90 14.30
C LEU A 171 8.34 9.95 15.64
N GLU A 172 7.10 10.41 15.69
CA GLU A 172 6.31 10.47 16.92
C GLU A 172 5.99 9.09 17.49
N ASN A 173 5.68 8.12 16.63
CA ASN A 173 5.15 6.83 17.06
C ASN A 173 6.17 5.69 17.09
N ARG A 174 7.25 5.78 16.31
CA ARG A 174 8.23 4.68 16.19
C ARG A 174 9.03 4.48 17.49
N ASN A 175 8.75 3.40 18.18
CA ASN A 175 9.42 3.07 19.45
C ASN A 175 9.39 4.22 20.49
N ALA A 176 8.36 5.06 20.47
CA ALA A 176 8.25 6.26 21.32
C ALA A 176 8.54 5.97 22.81
N THR A 177 8.08 4.83 23.29
CA THR A 177 8.28 4.40 24.67
C THR A 177 9.49 3.50 24.90
N LYS A 178 10.05 2.88 23.85
CA LYS A 178 11.15 1.91 23.96
C LYS A 178 12.53 2.51 23.73
N GLY A 179 12.56 3.67 23.13
CA GLY A 179 13.78 4.34 22.68
C GLY A 179 14.30 3.81 21.34
N SER A 180 14.86 4.71 20.53
CA SER A 180 15.52 4.39 19.25
C SER A 180 16.51 5.49 18.92
N SER A 181 17.75 5.15 18.54
CA SER A 181 18.72 6.16 18.18
C SER A 181 18.30 6.96 16.94
N VAL A 182 18.67 8.23 16.92
CA VAL A 182 18.50 9.14 15.78
C VAL A 182 19.08 8.53 14.50
N LYS A 183 20.27 7.94 14.58
CA LYS A 183 20.92 7.23 13.46
C LYS A 183 20.06 6.11 12.89
N LYS A 184 19.44 5.32 13.77
CA LYS A 184 18.54 4.22 13.36
C LYS A 184 17.26 4.74 12.71
N LEU A 185 16.66 5.79 13.27
CA LEU A 185 15.46 6.41 12.71
C LEU A 185 15.72 7.02 11.33
N LYS A 186 16.86 7.70 11.14
CA LYS A 186 17.31 8.19 9.81
C LYS A 186 17.39 7.05 8.79
N LEU A 187 18.05 5.96 9.15
CA LEU A 187 18.20 4.79 8.27
C LEU A 187 16.85 4.16 7.93
N GLU A 188 15.96 4.01 8.91
CA GLU A 188 14.62 3.45 8.69
C GLU A 188 13.77 4.33 7.76
N LEU A 189 13.79 5.66 7.92
CA LEU A 189 13.08 6.62 7.06
C LEU A 189 13.65 6.62 5.63
N THR A 190 14.96 6.62 5.49
CA THR A 190 15.64 6.51 4.17
C THR A 190 15.23 5.22 3.44
N LYS A 191 15.19 4.08 4.14
CA LYS A 191 14.69 2.82 3.58
C LYS A 191 13.23 2.89 3.15
N LYS A 192 12.44 3.74 3.79
CA LYS A 192 11.03 3.99 3.42
C LYS A 192 10.87 5.03 2.30
N GLY A 193 11.97 5.53 1.75
CA GLY A 193 12.01 6.45 0.61
C GLY A 193 11.77 7.91 0.97
N VAL A 194 11.78 8.26 2.25
CA VAL A 194 11.71 9.67 2.68
C VAL A 194 13.00 10.39 2.30
N SER A 195 12.87 11.60 1.76
CA SER A 195 14.02 12.43 1.39
C SER A 195 14.84 12.85 2.59
N HIS A 196 16.16 13.00 2.41
CA HIS A 196 17.04 13.46 3.47
C HIS A 196 16.62 14.84 4.02
N GLN A 197 16.16 15.73 3.14
CA GLN A 197 15.69 17.05 3.53
C GLN A 197 14.52 16.98 4.53
N LEU A 198 13.51 16.14 4.30
CA LEU A 198 12.41 15.96 5.23
C LEU A 198 12.85 15.33 6.56
N ILE A 199 13.82 14.40 6.50
CA ILE A 199 14.36 13.79 7.71
C ILE A 199 15.06 14.83 8.58
N GLU A 200 15.95 15.64 8.00
CA GLU A 200 16.68 16.68 8.74
C GLU A 200 15.76 17.82 9.24
N GLU A 201 14.65 18.07 8.55
CA GLU A 201 13.67 19.07 8.98
C GLU A 201 12.94 18.66 10.27
N PHE A 202 12.51 17.39 10.38
CA PHE A 202 11.65 16.95 11.48
C PHE A 202 12.38 16.27 12.64
N LEU A 203 13.52 15.64 12.36
CA LEU A 203 14.17 14.77 13.33
C LEU A 203 14.72 15.52 14.55
N PRO A 204 15.37 16.70 14.42
CA PRO A 204 15.92 17.43 15.57
C PRO A 204 14.85 17.85 16.58
N ASP A 205 13.67 18.24 16.09
CA ASP A 205 12.55 18.71 16.93
C ASP A 205 11.81 17.58 17.64
N LEU A 206 11.77 16.39 17.04
CA LEU A 206 10.94 15.28 17.50
C LEU A 206 11.71 14.18 18.22
N ARG A 207 13.05 14.13 18.09
CA ARG A 207 13.88 13.05 18.64
C ARG A 207 15.28 13.52 19.02
N ASN A 208 15.67 13.13 20.23
CA ASN A 208 16.96 13.44 20.83
C ASN A 208 17.57 12.18 21.42
N ASP A 209 18.84 11.88 21.08
CA ASP A 209 19.52 10.68 21.54
C ASP A 209 19.66 10.61 23.06
N THR A 210 19.83 11.74 23.76
CA THR A 210 19.92 11.76 25.22
C THR A 210 18.65 11.25 25.87
N GLU A 211 17.48 11.76 25.44
CA GLU A 211 16.18 11.29 25.95
C GLU A 211 15.90 9.83 25.60
N GLU A 212 16.27 9.43 24.40
CA GLU A 212 16.08 8.06 23.93
C GLU A 212 16.92 7.06 24.71
N ILE A 213 18.17 7.43 25.08
CA ILE A 213 19.06 6.64 25.96
C ILE A 213 18.41 6.50 27.33
N GLN A 214 17.91 7.58 27.93
CA GLN A 214 17.28 7.53 29.26
C GLN A 214 16.06 6.60 29.29
N LYS A 215 15.21 6.63 28.24
CA LYS A 215 14.08 5.68 28.08
C LYS A 215 14.52 4.22 28.08
N ILE A 216 15.70 3.94 27.53
CA ILE A 216 16.25 2.58 27.49
C ILE A 216 16.83 2.20 28.86
N ILE A 217 17.60 3.11 29.46
CA ILE A 217 18.19 2.91 30.80
C ILE A 217 17.10 2.60 31.81
N ALA A 218 16.06 3.44 31.91
CA ALA A 218 14.93 3.26 32.82
C ALA A 218 14.24 1.88 32.72
N LYS A 219 14.28 1.26 31.54
CA LYS A 219 13.67 -0.06 31.32
C LYS A 219 14.62 -1.24 31.48
N LYS A 220 15.91 -1.02 31.36
CA LYS A 220 16.88 -2.11 31.24
C LYS A 220 17.99 -2.11 32.30
N ALA A 221 18.20 -1.02 33.04
CA ALA A 221 19.22 -0.93 34.04
C ALA A 221 19.11 -2.06 35.10
N HIS A 222 17.89 -2.39 35.50
CA HIS A 222 17.62 -3.48 36.46
C HIS A 222 17.94 -4.90 35.92
N LYS A 223 18.13 -5.06 34.60
CA LYS A 223 18.39 -6.37 33.96
C LYS A 223 19.78 -6.57 33.47
N TYR A 224 20.56 -5.49 33.32
CA TYR A 224 21.89 -5.52 32.73
C TYR A 224 22.91 -4.90 33.68
N THR A 225 24.16 -5.42 33.67
CA THR A 225 25.31 -4.69 34.24
C THR A 225 25.63 -3.46 33.40
N LYS A 226 26.34 -2.50 33.96
CA LYS A 226 26.77 -1.27 33.26
C LYS A 226 27.40 -1.57 31.89
N GLU A 227 28.34 -2.49 31.85
CA GLU A 227 29.08 -2.87 30.63
C GLU A 227 28.14 -3.45 29.56
N LYS A 228 27.23 -4.35 29.99
CA LYS A 228 26.24 -4.94 29.08
C LYS A 228 25.23 -3.90 28.56
N LEU A 229 24.87 -2.93 29.41
CA LEU A 229 23.95 -1.84 29.01
C LEU A 229 24.62 -0.91 27.98
N ILE A 230 25.91 -0.53 28.22
CA ILE A 230 26.70 0.25 27.27
C ILE A 230 26.80 -0.49 25.93
N GLN A 231 27.20 -1.76 25.93
CA GLN A 231 27.29 -2.57 24.71
C GLN A 231 25.95 -2.69 23.99
N TYR A 232 24.83 -2.80 24.72
CA TYR A 232 23.51 -2.84 24.14
C TYR A 232 23.17 -1.52 23.43
N LEU A 233 23.41 -0.36 24.07
CA LEU A 233 23.13 0.97 23.52
C LEU A 233 23.98 1.26 22.28
N LEU A 234 25.27 0.90 22.30
CA LEU A 234 26.17 1.03 21.14
C LEU A 234 25.66 0.21 19.95
N ARG A 235 25.19 -1.02 20.17
CA ARG A 235 24.57 -1.84 19.11
C ARG A 235 23.26 -1.25 18.57
N GLN A 236 22.55 -0.41 19.33
CA GLN A 236 21.38 0.31 18.84
C GLN A 236 21.76 1.56 18.01
N GLY A 237 23.06 1.89 17.94
CA GLY A 237 23.59 2.97 17.11
C GLY A 237 23.68 4.33 17.82
N PHE A 238 23.63 4.35 19.15
CA PHE A 238 23.91 5.55 19.93
C PHE A 238 25.42 5.84 19.97
N ASP A 239 25.76 7.12 20.16
CA ASP A 239 27.13 7.59 20.30
C ASP A 239 27.73 7.12 21.63
N PHE A 240 29.05 6.80 21.61
CA PHE A 240 29.74 6.25 22.79
C PHE A 240 29.83 7.23 23.96
N GLU A 241 30.17 8.49 23.70
CA GLU A 241 30.29 9.49 24.74
C GLU A 241 28.95 9.81 25.41
N LEU A 242 27.89 9.93 24.62
CA LEU A 242 26.53 10.11 25.14
C LEU A 242 26.08 8.92 26.01
N VAL A 243 26.36 7.70 25.55
CA VAL A 243 26.01 6.49 26.29
C VAL A 243 26.77 6.40 27.61
N ARG A 244 28.06 6.65 27.58
CA ARG A 244 28.91 6.62 28.78
C ARG A 244 28.44 7.63 29.82
N SER A 245 28.30 8.88 29.43
CA SER A 245 27.81 9.96 30.29
C SER A 245 26.46 9.64 30.92
N ALA A 246 25.50 9.14 30.13
CA ALA A 246 24.15 8.83 30.61
C ALA A 246 24.13 7.67 31.62
N VAL A 247 24.98 6.62 31.43
CA VAL A 247 25.03 5.46 32.32
C VAL A 247 25.79 5.78 33.62
N GLU A 248 26.82 6.66 33.56
CA GLU A 248 27.52 7.14 34.74
C GLU A 248 26.63 8.01 35.65
N THR A 249 25.85 8.91 35.04
CA THR A 249 24.89 9.79 35.75
C THR A 249 23.76 8.99 36.44
N ASP A 250 23.21 8.00 35.77
CA ASP A 250 22.16 7.14 36.33
C ASP A 250 22.63 6.36 37.57
N SER A 251 23.91 5.97 37.59
CA SER A 251 24.49 5.25 38.70
C SER A 251 24.72 6.09 39.95
N GLN A 252 24.94 7.41 39.80
CA GLN A 252 25.08 8.35 40.90
C GLN A 252 23.76 8.70 41.57
N ASN A 253 22.66 8.57 40.85
CA ASN A 253 21.30 8.81 41.36
C ASN A 253 20.67 7.62 42.09
N LEU A 254 21.33 6.48 42.11
CA LEU A 254 20.89 5.24 42.77
C LEU A 254 21.64 4.95 44.10
N GLU A 255 22.65 5.74 44.43
CA GLU A 255 23.34 5.76 45.75
C GLU A 255 22.74 6.81 46.67
#